data_0a45cb286865bfdacb0161b9fb76dbe1
#
_entry.id   0a45cb286865bfdacb0161b9fb76dbe1
#
_cell.length_a   1.000
_cell.length_b   1.000
_cell.length_c   1.000
_cell.angle_alpha   90.00
_cell.angle_beta   90.00
_cell.angle_gamma   90.00
#
_symmetry.space_group_name_H-M   'P 1'
#
loop_
_entity.id
_entity.type
_entity.pdbx_description
1 polymer ?
#
loop_
_entity_poly.entity_id
_entity_poly.type
_entity_poly.pdbx_seq_one_letter_code
_entity_poly.pdbx_strand_id
1 'polypeptide(L)'
;MTLNRWKAKLWKVNGWSVCGLALVAFASGSLTAARWMHVDRVSAASDRVFELRVYHAMPDKLPTLESNFRNTWSKLLAKHDLKVVGYWVPEGAPAWDNTFIYLVAHSSREEAKKNWDAMRADPATQELLKSEQADKLLEKVDSTYMRPEDFSPMK
;
A
#
# COMPACT_ATOMS: atom_id res chain seq x y z
N MET A 1 -59.30 0.64 19.24
CA MET A 1 -59.56 -0.26 18.12
C MET A 1 -58.21 -0.60 17.53
N THR A 2 -57.69 -1.75 17.51
CA THR A 2 -57.91 -3.11 17.99
C THR A 2 -56.54 -3.79 18.15
N LEU A 3 -56.37 -4.45 19.30
CA LEU A 3 -55.21 -5.32 19.58
C LEU A 3 -55.19 -6.51 18.61
N ASN A 4 -54.02 -6.97 18.25
CA ASN A 4 -53.84 -8.39 17.91
C ASN A 4 -52.53 -8.92 18.47
N ARG A 5 -52.73 -9.71 19.49
CA ARG A 5 -51.85 -10.65 20.20
C ARG A 5 -51.48 -11.79 19.27
N TRP A 6 -50.18 -12.12 19.14
CA TRP A 6 -49.77 -13.44 18.64
C TRP A 6 -49.14 -14.21 19.79
N LYS A 7 -49.76 -15.35 20.08
CA LYS A 7 -49.47 -16.29 21.16
C LYS A 7 -48.25 -17.13 20.83
N ALA A 8 -47.37 -17.24 21.81
CA ALA A 8 -46.32 -18.23 21.84
C ALA A 8 -46.88 -19.65 21.91
N LYS A 9 -46.40 -20.56 21.09
CA LYS A 9 -46.67 -21.98 21.18
C LYS A 9 -45.39 -22.68 21.65
N LEU A 10 -45.42 -23.05 22.93
CA LEU A 10 -44.44 -23.94 23.54
C LEU A 10 -44.65 -25.37 23.02
N TRP A 11 -43.64 -25.98 22.46
CA TRP A 11 -43.66 -27.42 22.16
C TRP A 11 -42.77 -28.14 23.18
N LYS A 12 -43.42 -28.93 24.04
CA LYS A 12 -42.82 -29.93 24.90
C LYS A 12 -42.41 -31.12 24.05
N VAL A 13 -41.19 -31.57 24.16
CA VAL A 13 -40.79 -32.90 23.68
C VAL A 13 -40.21 -33.66 24.86
N ASN A 14 -40.89 -34.74 25.16
CA ASN A 14 -40.56 -35.70 26.20
C ASN A 14 -39.32 -36.51 25.83
N GLY A 15 -38.50 -36.79 26.86
CA GLY A 15 -37.36 -37.68 26.77
C GLY A 15 -37.77 -39.13 26.55
N TRP A 16 -36.89 -39.84 25.91
CA TRP A 16 -36.63 -41.27 26.20
C TRP A 16 -35.23 -41.64 25.73
N SER A 17 -34.57 -42.30 26.62
CA SER A 17 -33.24 -42.90 26.53
C SER A 17 -33.17 -43.93 25.41
N VAL A 18 -32.06 -43.93 24.66
CA VAL A 18 -31.50 -45.17 24.12
C VAL A 18 -29.96 -45.05 24.16
N CYS A 19 -29.37 -45.85 25.05
CA CYS A 19 -27.99 -46.27 25.00
C CYS A 19 -27.75 -47.12 23.76
N GLY A 20 -26.67 -46.91 23.06
CA GLY A 20 -26.21 -47.85 22.04
C GLY A 20 -25.10 -47.32 21.14
N LEU A 21 -23.87 -47.68 21.50
CA LEU A 21 -22.76 -48.05 20.60
C LEU A 21 -22.63 -47.36 19.22
N ALA A 22 -21.59 -46.53 19.04
CA ALA A 22 -20.73 -46.57 17.87
C ALA A 22 -19.43 -45.80 18.14
N LEU A 23 -18.45 -46.43 18.74
CA LEU A 23 -17.04 -46.17 18.48
C LEU A 23 -16.76 -46.70 17.08
N VAL A 24 -16.42 -45.86 16.13
CA VAL A 24 -15.54 -46.00 14.94
C VAL A 24 -15.85 -44.84 14.01
N ALA A 25 -14.98 -43.87 13.91
CA ALA A 25 -14.62 -43.07 12.75
C ALA A 25 -13.91 -41.74 13.15
N PHE A 26 -12.78 -41.88 13.82
CA PHE A 26 -11.83 -40.76 13.95
C PHE A 26 -10.49 -41.21 13.34
N ALA A 27 -10.41 -41.27 12.03
CA ALA A 27 -9.13 -41.46 11.34
C ALA A 27 -9.20 -41.13 9.84
N SER A 28 -9.84 -40.03 9.43
CA SER A 28 -9.75 -39.59 8.03
C SER A 28 -9.96 -38.10 7.78
N GLY A 29 -9.79 -37.25 8.81
CA GLY A 29 -10.00 -35.82 8.71
C GLY A 29 -8.73 -34.94 8.71
N SER A 30 -7.54 -35.53 8.77
CA SER A 30 -6.31 -34.74 9.01
C SER A 30 -5.44 -34.40 7.79
N LEU A 31 -5.87 -34.70 6.57
CA LEU A 31 -5.06 -34.48 5.35
C LEU A 31 -5.58 -33.38 4.44
N THR A 32 -6.69 -32.72 4.75
CA THR A 32 -7.23 -31.64 3.92
C THR A 32 -6.98 -30.23 4.48
N ALA A 33 -6.60 -30.07 5.75
CA ALA A 33 -6.34 -28.78 6.36
C ALA A 33 -4.98 -28.15 5.95
N ALA A 34 -4.02 -28.96 5.50
CA ALA A 34 -2.69 -28.46 5.13
C ALA A 34 -2.63 -27.81 3.74
N ARG A 35 -3.68 -27.93 2.93
CA ARG A 35 -3.70 -27.42 1.55
C ARG A 35 -4.25 -25.99 1.43
N TRP A 36 -4.90 -25.49 2.48
CA TRP A 36 -5.47 -24.12 2.50
C TRP A 36 -4.53 -23.06 3.05
N MET A 37 -3.41 -23.45 3.68
CA MET A 37 -2.44 -22.49 4.24
C MET A 37 -1.35 -22.04 3.26
N HIS A 38 -1.32 -22.53 2.03
CA HIS A 38 -0.30 -22.14 1.05
C HIS A 38 -0.77 -21.10 0.01
N VAL A 39 -2.07 -20.77 -0.02
CA VAL A 39 -2.61 -19.82 -1.01
C VAL A 39 -2.39 -18.37 -0.58
N ASP A 40 -2.37 -18.09 0.74
CA ASP A 40 -2.27 -16.70 1.22
C ASP A 40 -0.86 -16.08 1.14
N ARG A 41 0.19 -16.91 1.01
CA ARG A 41 1.56 -16.36 0.87
C ARG A 41 1.96 -15.96 -0.54
N VAL A 42 1.28 -16.47 -1.55
CA VAL A 42 1.57 -16.11 -2.94
C VAL A 42 0.86 -14.82 -3.32
N SER A 43 -0.29 -14.51 -2.72
CA SER A 43 -1.05 -13.28 -2.98
C SER A 43 -0.38 -12.04 -2.40
N ALA A 44 0.24 -12.12 -1.21
CA ALA A 44 0.87 -10.98 -0.55
C ALA A 44 2.12 -10.45 -1.28
N ALA A 45 2.75 -11.24 -2.15
CA ALA A 45 3.88 -10.80 -2.98
C ALA A 45 3.43 -10.15 -4.30
N SER A 46 2.15 -10.34 -4.71
CA SER A 46 1.63 -9.87 -5.99
C SER A 46 1.07 -8.44 -5.95
N ASP A 47 0.78 -7.91 -4.77
CA ASP A 47 0.13 -6.60 -4.62
C ASP A 47 1.13 -5.44 -4.45
N ARG A 48 2.42 -5.76 -4.22
CA ARG A 48 3.46 -4.74 -4.10
C ARG A 48 3.64 -4.01 -5.42
N VAL A 49 3.67 -2.69 -5.34
CA VAL A 49 3.92 -1.83 -6.49
C VAL A 49 5.04 -0.85 -6.19
N PHE A 50 5.76 -0.47 -7.23
CA PHE A 50 6.77 0.58 -7.16
C PHE A 50 6.27 1.80 -7.91
N GLU A 51 6.59 2.98 -7.40
CA GLU A 51 6.28 4.24 -8.07
C GLU A 51 7.59 4.95 -8.42
N LEU A 52 7.87 5.02 -9.72
CA LEU A 52 8.96 5.83 -10.25
C LEU A 52 8.50 7.28 -10.34
N ARG A 53 9.26 8.16 -9.72
CA ARG A 53 9.00 9.60 -9.76
C ARG A 53 10.19 10.29 -10.41
N VAL A 54 9.89 11.06 -11.46
CA VAL A 54 10.89 11.81 -12.22
C VAL A 54 10.54 13.28 -12.13
N TYR A 55 11.43 14.04 -11.53
CA TYR A 55 11.32 15.48 -11.34
C TYR A 55 12.20 16.20 -12.34
N HIS A 56 11.64 17.12 -13.11
CA HIS A 56 12.37 17.97 -14.04
C HIS A 56 12.46 19.35 -13.41
N ALA A 57 13.65 19.68 -12.90
CA ALA A 57 13.91 21.00 -12.35
C ALA A 57 14.04 22.03 -13.48
N MET A 58 13.69 23.28 -13.20
CA MET A 58 14.04 24.38 -14.08
C MET A 58 15.58 24.51 -14.20
N PRO A 59 16.11 25.09 -15.28
CA PRO A 59 17.54 25.30 -15.44
C PRO A 59 18.17 25.91 -14.17
N ASP A 60 19.32 25.36 -13.78
CA ASP A 60 20.09 25.77 -12.58
C ASP A 60 19.39 25.52 -11.22
N LYS A 61 18.23 24.87 -11.20
CA LYS A 61 17.47 24.60 -9.96
C LYS A 61 17.68 23.21 -9.37
N LEU A 62 18.35 22.30 -10.06
CA LEU A 62 18.60 20.94 -9.57
C LEU A 62 19.30 20.91 -8.20
N PRO A 63 20.36 21.71 -7.92
CA PRO A 63 20.99 21.73 -6.59
C PRO A 63 20.03 22.13 -5.46
N THR A 64 19.13 23.07 -5.73
CA THR A 64 18.09 23.49 -4.77
C THR A 64 17.10 22.36 -4.52
N LEU A 65 16.64 21.67 -5.57
CA LEU A 65 15.76 20.52 -5.47
C LEU A 65 16.41 19.39 -4.64
N GLU A 66 17.65 19.02 -4.92
CA GLU A 66 18.39 18.03 -4.13
C GLU A 66 18.50 18.43 -2.65
N SER A 67 18.78 19.70 -2.38
CA SER A 67 18.83 20.22 -1.01
C SER A 67 17.47 20.08 -0.29
N ASN A 68 16.38 20.42 -0.97
CA ASN A 68 15.03 20.25 -0.43
C ASN A 68 14.72 18.78 -0.13
N PHE A 69 15.10 17.87 -1.03
CA PHE A 69 14.94 16.42 -0.81
C PHE A 69 15.76 15.95 0.38
N ARG A 70 17.03 16.32 0.48
CA ARG A 70 17.92 15.92 1.57
C ARG A 70 17.44 16.42 2.92
N ASN A 71 16.96 17.63 3.00
CA ASN A 71 16.69 18.31 4.26
C ASN A 71 15.23 18.17 4.72
N THR A 72 14.27 18.08 3.79
CA THR A 72 12.84 18.20 4.11
C THR A 72 12.00 17.06 3.49
N TRP A 73 12.01 16.88 2.16
CA TRP A 73 11.15 15.89 1.51
C TRP A 73 11.38 14.48 2.00
N SER A 74 12.65 14.05 2.20
CA SER A 74 12.97 12.71 2.69
C SER A 74 12.32 12.42 4.06
N LYS A 75 12.26 13.41 4.94
CA LYS A 75 11.63 13.30 6.26
C LYS A 75 10.10 13.25 6.16
N LEU A 76 9.51 14.05 5.28
CA LEU A 76 8.07 14.03 5.04
C LEU A 76 7.62 12.72 4.41
N LEU A 77 8.36 12.19 3.43
CA LEU A 77 8.11 10.88 2.84
C LEU A 77 8.13 9.78 3.92
N ALA A 78 9.17 9.76 4.75
CA ALA A 78 9.28 8.79 5.84
C ALA A 78 8.16 8.93 6.89
N LYS A 79 7.77 10.16 7.24
CA LYS A 79 6.68 10.47 8.18
C LYS A 79 5.33 9.87 7.74
N HIS A 80 5.11 9.80 6.44
CA HIS A 80 3.86 9.31 5.83
C HIS A 80 3.98 7.92 5.22
N ASP A 81 4.91 7.09 5.71
CA ASP A 81 5.12 5.69 5.29
C ASP A 81 5.38 5.51 3.78
N LEU A 82 5.89 6.55 3.12
CA LEU A 82 6.34 6.48 1.73
C LEU A 82 7.78 5.95 1.71
N LYS A 83 7.93 4.64 1.52
CA LYS A 83 9.21 3.93 1.61
C LYS A 83 10.05 4.14 0.36
N VAL A 84 10.97 5.09 0.40
CA VAL A 84 11.88 5.35 -0.72
C VAL A 84 12.95 4.26 -0.80
N VAL A 85 13.11 3.68 -1.99
CA VAL A 85 14.14 2.68 -2.31
C VAL A 85 15.47 3.37 -2.56
N GLY A 86 15.47 4.53 -3.23
CA GLY A 86 16.67 5.31 -3.50
C GLY A 86 16.38 6.58 -4.28
N TYR A 87 17.41 7.41 -4.42
CA TYR A 87 17.40 8.68 -5.14
C TYR A 87 18.55 8.68 -6.15
N TRP A 88 18.33 9.22 -7.35
CA TRP A 88 19.31 9.27 -8.43
C TRP A 88 19.25 10.60 -9.18
N VAL A 89 20.42 11.02 -9.65
CA VAL A 89 20.57 12.04 -10.68
C VAL A 89 21.22 11.35 -11.87
N PRO A 90 20.62 11.39 -13.07
CA PRO A 90 21.22 10.83 -14.28
C PRO A 90 22.54 11.55 -14.63
N GLU A 91 23.51 10.80 -15.17
CA GLU A 91 24.78 11.34 -15.60
C GLU A 91 25.02 11.10 -17.10
N GLY A 92 25.67 12.03 -17.76
CA GLY A 92 26.21 11.86 -19.11
C GLY A 92 25.19 11.88 -20.26
N ALA A 93 23.96 12.32 -20.02
CA ALA A 93 22.93 12.43 -21.05
C ALA A 93 22.26 13.80 -21.01
N PRO A 94 22.52 14.74 -21.93
CA PRO A 94 21.96 16.11 -21.91
C PRO A 94 20.45 16.18 -21.84
N ALA A 95 19.74 15.17 -22.37
CA ALA A 95 18.27 15.09 -22.29
C ALA A 95 17.76 14.88 -20.85
N TRP A 96 18.63 14.55 -19.91
CA TRP A 96 18.32 14.31 -18.50
C TRP A 96 18.97 15.35 -17.58
N ASP A 97 19.58 16.37 -18.15
CA ASP A 97 20.05 17.51 -17.35
C ASP A 97 18.88 18.08 -16.53
N ASN A 98 19.18 18.53 -15.30
CA ASN A 98 18.17 19.00 -14.35
C ASN A 98 17.10 17.96 -13.93
N THR A 99 17.39 16.66 -14.05
CA THR A 99 16.47 15.60 -13.68
C THR A 99 16.87 14.97 -12.33
N PHE A 100 15.88 14.79 -11.46
CA PHE A 100 15.99 14.08 -10.19
C PHE A 100 14.99 12.94 -10.14
N ILE A 101 15.43 11.76 -9.78
CA ILE A 101 14.64 10.53 -9.80
C ILE A 101 14.61 9.91 -8.41
N TYR A 102 13.45 9.37 -8.01
CA TYR A 102 13.39 8.46 -6.89
C TYR A 102 12.32 7.38 -7.10
N LEU A 103 12.51 6.27 -6.40
CA LEU A 103 11.62 5.11 -6.44
C LEU A 103 11.01 4.88 -5.06
N VAL A 104 9.70 4.76 -5.01
CA VAL A 104 8.95 4.44 -3.80
C VAL A 104 8.38 3.03 -3.89
N ALA A 105 8.51 2.25 -2.83
CA ALA A 105 7.89 0.94 -2.70
C ALA A 105 6.62 1.05 -1.87
N HIS A 106 5.51 0.50 -2.38
CA HIS A 106 4.22 0.44 -1.69
C HIS A 106 3.78 -1.01 -1.53
N SER A 107 3.04 -1.33 -0.48
CA SER A 107 2.45 -2.66 -0.31
C SER A 107 1.29 -2.91 -1.28
N SER A 108 0.56 -1.84 -1.65
CA SER A 108 -0.50 -1.86 -2.66
C SER A 108 -0.75 -0.47 -3.26
N ARG A 109 -1.59 -0.40 -4.30
CA ARG A 109 -2.04 0.87 -4.91
C ARG A 109 -2.93 1.68 -3.96
N GLU A 110 -3.74 1.02 -3.17
CA GLU A 110 -4.64 1.61 -2.18
C GLU A 110 -3.84 2.27 -1.06
N GLU A 111 -2.80 1.58 -0.56
CA GLU A 111 -1.92 2.15 0.45
C GLU A 111 -1.11 3.31 -0.10
N ALA A 112 -0.58 3.21 -1.31
CA ALA A 112 0.08 4.32 -1.99
C ALA A 112 -0.81 5.57 -2.01
N LYS A 113 -2.08 5.41 -2.45
CA LYS A 113 -3.04 6.51 -2.48
C LYS A 113 -3.26 7.12 -1.10
N LYS A 114 -3.50 6.28 -0.09
CA LYS A 114 -3.72 6.73 1.30
C LYS A 114 -2.53 7.54 1.83
N ASN A 115 -1.31 7.04 1.64
CA ASN A 115 -0.10 7.67 2.16
C ASN A 115 0.21 8.99 1.43
N TRP A 116 0.02 9.03 0.11
CA TRP A 116 0.11 10.28 -0.66
C TRP A 116 -0.94 11.30 -0.28
N ASP A 117 -2.20 10.89 -0.01
CA ASP A 117 -3.25 11.79 0.43
C ASP A 117 -2.92 12.39 1.80
N ALA A 118 -2.45 11.56 2.74
CA ALA A 118 -2.01 12.02 4.05
C ALA A 118 -0.84 13.00 3.97
N MET A 119 0.16 12.71 3.11
CA MET A 119 1.29 13.61 2.92
C MET A 119 0.86 14.96 2.31
N ARG A 120 -0.01 14.95 1.29
CA ARG A 120 -0.52 16.19 0.68
C ARG A 120 -1.33 17.04 1.65
N ALA A 121 -2.00 16.43 2.62
CA ALA A 121 -2.76 17.14 3.66
C ALA A 121 -1.88 17.71 4.78
N ASP A 122 -0.62 17.31 4.87
CA ASP A 122 0.30 17.79 5.90
C ASP A 122 0.65 19.27 5.68
N PRO A 123 0.46 20.15 6.69
CA PRO A 123 0.79 21.57 6.58
C PRO A 123 2.23 21.85 6.16
N ALA A 124 3.20 21.06 6.66
CA ALA A 124 4.60 21.22 6.28
C ALA A 124 4.84 20.89 4.80
N THR A 125 4.13 19.90 4.25
CA THR A 125 4.15 19.61 2.81
C THR A 125 3.57 20.76 2.00
N GLN A 126 2.44 21.33 2.44
CA GLN A 126 1.80 22.44 1.74
C GLN A 126 2.67 23.71 1.76
N GLU A 127 3.35 23.98 2.86
CA GLU A 127 4.27 25.12 2.96
C GLU A 127 5.46 24.96 2.00
N LEU A 128 6.07 23.78 1.99
CA LEU A 128 7.18 23.47 1.09
C LEU A 128 6.77 23.58 -0.39
N LEU A 129 5.61 23.02 -0.75
CA LEU A 129 5.07 23.13 -2.11
C LEU A 129 4.82 24.58 -2.54
N LYS A 130 4.31 25.43 -1.64
CA LYS A 130 4.13 26.88 -1.92
C LYS A 130 5.47 27.57 -2.16
N SER A 131 6.48 27.26 -1.36
CA SER A 131 7.84 27.81 -1.55
C SER A 131 8.42 27.37 -2.89
N GLU A 132 8.35 26.09 -3.23
CA GLU A 132 8.86 25.56 -4.51
C GLU A 132 8.14 26.15 -5.72
N GLN A 133 6.82 26.40 -5.60
CA GLN A 133 6.04 27.07 -6.65
C GLN A 133 6.45 28.54 -6.80
N ALA A 134 6.65 29.27 -5.69
CA ALA A 134 7.09 30.65 -5.71
C ALA A 134 8.48 30.80 -6.37
N ASP A 135 9.37 29.85 -6.09
CA ASP A 135 10.73 29.80 -6.64
C ASP A 135 10.80 29.26 -8.07
N LYS A 136 9.66 28.82 -8.63
CA LYS A 136 9.57 28.13 -9.92
C LYS A 136 10.60 27.02 -10.04
N LEU A 137 10.65 26.16 -9.03
CA LEU A 137 11.68 25.13 -8.90
C LEU A 137 11.56 24.04 -9.95
N LEU A 138 10.32 23.67 -10.30
CA LEU A 138 10.02 22.53 -11.16
C LEU A 138 9.35 22.96 -12.46
N GLU A 139 9.74 22.32 -13.55
CA GLU A 139 9.05 22.33 -14.83
C GLU A 139 7.88 21.35 -14.81
N LYS A 140 8.15 20.09 -14.44
CA LYS A 140 7.14 19.03 -14.33
C LYS A 140 7.58 17.90 -13.41
N VAL A 141 6.61 17.06 -13.03
CA VAL A 141 6.83 15.82 -12.31
C VAL A 141 6.07 14.71 -13.00
N ASP A 142 6.78 13.67 -13.40
CA ASP A 142 6.19 12.44 -13.94
C ASP A 142 6.11 11.38 -12.85
N SER A 143 5.03 10.61 -12.82
CA SER A 143 4.84 9.49 -11.89
C SER A 143 4.34 8.27 -12.65
N THR A 144 5.03 7.15 -12.48
CA THR A 144 4.69 5.88 -13.13
C THR A 144 4.69 4.75 -12.11
N TYR A 145 3.56 4.07 -11.99
CA TYR A 145 3.48 2.88 -11.18
C TYR A 145 3.92 1.65 -11.97
N MET A 146 4.70 0.80 -11.32
CA MET A 146 5.27 -0.40 -11.89
C MET A 146 4.96 -1.60 -11.00
N ARG A 147 4.60 -2.71 -11.61
CA ARG A 147 4.51 -4.01 -10.96
C ARG A 147 5.83 -4.76 -11.17
N PRO A 148 6.42 -5.35 -10.12
CA PRO A 148 7.61 -6.18 -10.33
C PRO A 148 7.26 -7.43 -11.13
N GLU A 149 8.15 -7.86 -12.01
CA GLU A 149 8.05 -9.14 -12.69
C GLU A 149 8.43 -10.30 -11.75
N ASP A 150 8.01 -11.51 -12.07
CA ASP A 150 8.21 -12.69 -11.23
C ASP A 150 9.69 -13.03 -11.01
N PHE A 151 10.55 -12.67 -11.96
CA PHE A 151 12.01 -12.83 -11.89
C PHE A 151 12.72 -11.59 -11.31
N SER A 152 12.01 -10.53 -10.91
CA SER A 152 12.61 -9.33 -10.33
C SER A 152 13.23 -9.64 -8.96
N PRO A 153 14.47 -9.19 -8.68
CA PRO A 153 15.07 -9.31 -7.36
C PRO A 153 14.39 -8.41 -6.32
N MET A 154 13.73 -7.34 -6.76
CA MET A 154 12.88 -6.47 -5.91
C MET A 154 11.42 -6.86 -6.04
N LYS A 155 10.85 -7.32 -4.94
CA LYS A 155 9.43 -7.72 -4.84
C LYS A 155 8.78 -7.10 -3.61
#